data_989aaf97e25e498d6d935c2559cf144c
#
_entry.id   989aaf97e25e498d6d935c2559cf144c
#
_cell.length_a   1.000
_cell.length_b   1.000
_cell.length_c   1.000
_cell.angle_alpha   90.00
_cell.angle_beta   90.00
_cell.angle_gamma   90.00
#
_symmetry.space_group_name_H-M   'P 1'
#
loop_
_entity.id
_entity.type
_entity.pdbx_description
1 polymer ?
#
loop_
_entity_poly.entity_id
_entity_poly.type
_entity_poly.pdbx_seq_one_letter_code
_entity_poly.pdbx_strand_id
1 'polypeptide(L)'
;MNLFELYNVLKDGQKGRNNFLVTVIQGNGTGSRYFLADGEVKAQCGSGDIEIERLQELVQPGESGIAEADGRRLFVESLKQPAHLVICGAGHVAQQVILLAGKVGFTVTVLEDRVSFAGEALRAGADRVICDSFENALKQILGSEDTYFLVVTRGHRYDRVCLEAILKKPYALSLIHI
;
A
#
# COMPACT_ATOMS: atom_id res chain seq x y z
N MET A 1 3.76 -7.14 26.26
CA MET A 1 2.60 -6.62 25.51
C MET A 1 1.65 -7.77 25.21
N ASN A 2 0.34 -7.56 25.26
CA ASN A 2 -0.64 -8.59 24.89
C ASN A 2 -0.95 -8.52 23.37
N LEU A 3 -1.68 -9.52 22.85
CA LEU A 3 -1.98 -9.64 21.43
C LEU A 3 -2.84 -8.48 20.89
N PHE A 4 -3.71 -7.91 21.69
CA PHE A 4 -4.56 -6.78 21.32
C PHE A 4 -3.74 -5.48 21.17
N GLU A 5 -2.79 -5.27 22.07
CA GLU A 5 -1.86 -4.13 22.00
C GLU A 5 -0.97 -4.24 20.75
N LEU A 6 -0.45 -5.46 20.45
CA LEU A 6 0.30 -5.72 19.23
C LEU A 6 -0.53 -5.38 17.98
N TYR A 7 -1.82 -5.78 17.95
CA TYR A 7 -2.71 -5.49 16.83
C TYR A 7 -2.91 -3.98 16.60
N ASN A 8 -3.04 -3.20 17.66
CA ASN A 8 -3.16 -1.74 17.56
C ASN A 8 -1.88 -1.11 17.01
N VAL A 9 -0.70 -1.56 17.47
CA VAL A 9 0.59 -1.10 16.92
C VAL A 9 0.74 -1.48 15.45
N LEU A 10 0.32 -2.69 15.06
CA LEU A 10 0.29 -3.12 13.65
C LEU A 10 -0.60 -2.21 12.80
N LYS A 11 -1.81 -1.91 13.28
CA LYS A 11 -2.76 -1.06 12.56
C LYS A 11 -2.24 0.36 12.35
N ASP A 12 -1.60 0.94 13.34
CA ASP A 12 -1.06 2.30 13.28
C ASP A 12 0.29 2.35 12.56
N GLY A 13 1.10 1.29 12.67
CA GLY A 13 2.44 1.17 12.11
C GLY A 13 2.51 0.79 10.64
N GLN A 14 1.36 0.47 9.99
CA GLN A 14 1.32 0.04 8.58
C GLN A 14 1.71 1.14 7.57
N LYS A 15 2.09 2.33 8.00
CA LYS A 15 2.49 3.43 7.11
C LYS A 15 3.92 3.31 6.54
N GLY A 16 4.73 2.36 7.05
CA GLY A 16 6.09 2.07 6.57
C GLY A 16 6.09 1.10 5.39
N ARG A 17 7.16 1.11 4.60
CA ARG A 17 7.31 0.24 3.40
C ARG A 17 7.78 -1.17 3.73
N ASN A 18 8.61 -1.29 4.76
CA ASN A 18 9.27 -2.54 5.14
C ASN A 18 8.73 -2.99 6.49
N ASN A 19 7.48 -3.43 6.48
CA ASN A 19 6.82 -3.93 7.67
C ASN A 19 6.76 -5.46 7.63
N PHE A 20 7.12 -6.07 8.74
CA PHE A 20 7.13 -7.53 8.88
C PHE A 20 6.51 -7.94 10.20
N LEU A 21 5.80 -9.04 10.17
CA LEU A 21 5.38 -9.77 11.37
C LEU A 21 6.14 -11.09 11.41
N VAL A 22 6.97 -11.28 12.42
CA VAL A 22 7.70 -12.54 12.66
C VAL A 22 7.02 -13.30 13.76
N THR A 23 6.62 -14.54 13.50
CA THR A 23 5.97 -15.44 14.49
C THR A 23 6.84 -16.66 14.70
N VAL A 24 7.16 -16.98 15.96
CA VAL A 24 7.81 -18.23 16.32
C VAL A 24 6.80 -19.36 16.23
N ILE A 25 6.96 -20.26 15.25
CA ILE A 25 6.02 -21.37 15.02
C ILE A 25 6.49 -22.69 15.66
N GLN A 26 7.80 -22.82 15.96
CA GLN A 26 8.35 -24.00 16.63
C GLN A 26 9.62 -23.64 17.41
N GLY A 27 9.85 -24.29 18.54
CA GLY A 27 11.02 -24.13 19.40
C GLY A 27 10.73 -23.26 20.63
N ASN A 28 11.78 -22.75 21.27
CA ASN A 28 11.64 -21.90 22.45
C ASN A 28 10.92 -20.60 22.12
N GLY A 29 9.88 -20.22 22.92
CA GLY A 29 9.09 -19.04 22.68
C GLY A 29 8.02 -19.18 21.59
N THR A 30 7.61 -20.43 21.24
CA THR A 30 6.53 -20.67 20.29
C THR A 30 5.29 -19.82 20.61
N GLY A 31 4.73 -19.15 19.60
CA GLY A 31 3.62 -18.20 19.71
C GLY A 31 4.06 -16.76 19.94
N SER A 32 5.34 -16.50 20.22
CA SER A 32 5.86 -15.13 20.30
C SER A 32 5.83 -14.46 18.93
N ARG A 33 5.53 -13.17 18.92
CA ARG A 33 5.42 -12.35 17.73
C ARG A 33 6.20 -11.06 17.86
N TYR A 34 6.83 -10.65 16.77
CA TYR A 34 7.64 -9.45 16.67
C TYR A 34 7.16 -8.66 15.46
N PHE A 35 6.80 -7.40 15.68
CA PHE A 35 6.49 -6.48 14.59
C PHE A 35 7.70 -5.60 14.33
N LEU A 36 8.22 -5.67 13.10
CA LEU A 36 9.31 -4.84 12.62
C LEU A 36 8.75 -3.81 11.63
N ALA A 37 9.17 -2.57 11.77
CA ALA A 37 8.89 -1.50 10.82
C ALA A 37 10.19 -0.75 10.53
N ASP A 38 10.53 -0.66 9.24
CA ASP A 38 11.74 0.01 8.75
C ASP A 38 13.04 -0.47 9.48
N GLY A 39 13.13 -1.78 9.72
CA GLY A 39 14.28 -2.43 10.36
C GLY A 39 14.32 -2.34 11.88
N GLU A 40 13.35 -1.73 12.55
CA GLU A 40 13.27 -1.66 14.01
C GLU A 40 12.12 -2.52 14.55
N VAL A 41 12.35 -3.20 15.68
CA VAL A 41 11.28 -3.90 16.41
C VAL A 41 10.41 -2.86 17.13
N LYS A 42 9.20 -2.65 16.63
CA LYS A 42 8.23 -1.69 17.20
C LYS A 42 7.36 -2.31 18.29
N ALA A 43 7.17 -3.62 18.23
CA ALA A 43 6.30 -4.32 19.17
C ALA A 43 6.68 -5.80 19.29
N GLN A 44 6.50 -6.34 20.49
CA GLN A 44 6.72 -7.76 20.79
C GLN A 44 5.61 -8.28 21.71
N CYS A 45 5.14 -9.50 21.41
CA CYS A 45 4.17 -10.23 22.23
C CYS A 45 4.67 -11.65 22.43
N GLY A 46 4.56 -12.18 23.67
CA GLY A 46 5.04 -13.51 24.05
C GLY A 46 6.34 -13.48 24.84
N SER A 47 6.85 -14.68 25.19
CA SER A 47 8.04 -14.88 26.03
C SER A 47 9.30 -15.19 25.23
N GLY A 48 9.24 -15.11 23.90
CA GLY A 48 10.41 -15.32 23.05
C GLY A 48 11.44 -14.22 23.25
N ASP A 49 12.71 -14.62 23.23
CA ASP A 49 13.86 -13.74 23.30
C ASP A 49 14.72 -14.03 22.05
N ILE A 50 14.56 -13.20 21.03
CA ILE A 50 15.36 -13.26 19.79
C ILE A 50 16.06 -11.91 19.65
N GLU A 51 17.36 -11.94 19.42
CA GLU A 51 18.15 -10.73 19.22
C GLU A 51 17.64 -9.93 18.01
N ILE A 52 17.60 -8.61 18.13
CA ILE A 52 17.04 -7.71 17.12
C ILE A 52 17.82 -7.83 15.81
N GLU A 53 19.13 -7.91 15.89
CA GLU A 53 20.02 -8.07 14.75
C GLU A 53 19.66 -9.34 13.95
N ARG A 54 19.33 -10.42 14.67
CA ARG A 54 18.92 -11.67 14.05
C ARG A 54 17.57 -11.58 13.35
N LEU A 55 16.62 -10.86 13.94
CA LEU A 55 15.32 -10.59 13.30
C LEU A 55 15.49 -9.75 12.02
N GLN A 56 16.39 -8.78 12.04
CA GLN A 56 16.68 -7.92 10.88
C GLN A 56 17.30 -8.70 9.72
N GLU A 57 18.17 -9.69 9.99
CA GLU A 57 18.75 -10.56 8.97
C GLU A 57 17.72 -11.47 8.28
N LEU A 58 16.64 -11.82 8.98
CA LEU A 58 15.62 -12.76 8.47
C LEU A 58 14.59 -12.10 7.56
N VAL A 59 14.47 -10.77 7.61
CA VAL A 59 13.42 -10.05 6.88
C VAL A 59 13.95 -9.52 5.56
N GLN A 60 13.34 -9.95 4.45
CA GLN A 60 13.62 -9.43 3.12
C GLN A 60 12.39 -8.73 2.54
N PRO A 61 12.53 -7.51 2.00
CA PRO A 61 11.41 -6.76 1.48
C PRO A 61 10.62 -7.54 0.43
N GLY A 62 9.35 -7.73 0.73
CA GLY A 62 8.41 -8.33 -0.21
C GLY A 62 8.31 -9.84 -0.20
N GLU A 63 9.11 -10.53 0.59
CA GLU A 63 9.03 -11.97 0.74
C GLU A 63 8.38 -12.38 2.06
N SER A 64 7.54 -13.39 2.00
CA SER A 64 6.98 -14.07 3.17
C SER A 64 7.37 -15.53 3.10
N GLY A 65 7.73 -16.12 4.24
CA GLY A 65 8.17 -17.51 4.24
C GLY A 65 8.57 -18.03 5.62
N ILE A 66 9.06 -19.26 5.64
CA ILE A 66 9.59 -19.89 6.83
C ILE A 66 11.11 -19.67 6.87
N ALA A 67 11.61 -19.23 8.01
CA ALA A 67 13.02 -19.08 8.31
C ALA A 67 13.40 -19.91 9.53
N GLU A 68 14.69 -20.21 9.67
CA GLU A 68 15.24 -20.93 10.83
C GLU A 68 16.33 -20.07 11.49
N ALA A 69 16.21 -19.86 12.78
CA ALA A 69 17.20 -19.16 13.59
C ALA A 69 17.21 -19.69 15.01
N ASP A 70 18.40 -19.86 15.58
CA ASP A 70 18.65 -20.26 16.98
C ASP A 70 17.88 -21.52 17.41
N GLY A 71 17.76 -22.52 16.52
CA GLY A 71 17.00 -23.76 16.76
C GLY A 71 15.49 -23.57 16.79
N ARG A 72 14.99 -22.44 16.29
CA ARG A 72 13.56 -22.09 16.16
C ARG A 72 13.16 -22.05 14.69
N ARG A 73 11.91 -22.40 14.42
CA ARG A 73 11.27 -22.11 13.13
C ARG A 73 10.37 -20.89 13.27
N LEU A 74 10.49 -20.00 12.33
CA LEU A 74 9.85 -18.69 12.33
C LEU A 74 9.04 -18.55 11.05
N PHE A 75 7.86 -17.98 11.15
CA PHE A 75 7.11 -17.53 9.99
C PHE A 75 7.29 -16.01 9.86
N VAL A 76 7.88 -15.57 8.77
CA VAL A 76 8.10 -14.18 8.43
C VAL A 76 7.03 -13.76 7.43
N GLU A 77 6.20 -12.80 7.80
CA GLU A 77 5.18 -12.21 6.95
C GLU A 77 5.58 -10.80 6.56
N SER A 78 5.75 -10.55 5.27
CA SER A 78 5.92 -9.20 4.75
C SER A 78 4.56 -8.52 4.66
N LEU A 79 4.37 -7.46 5.47
CA LEU A 79 3.11 -6.70 5.55
C LEU A 79 3.14 -5.57 4.53
N LYS A 80 2.97 -5.91 3.26
CA LYS A 80 2.92 -4.92 2.19
C LYS A 80 1.63 -4.09 2.26
N GLN A 81 1.76 -2.79 2.06
CA GLN A 81 0.62 -1.94 1.74
C GLN A 81 0.09 -2.31 0.33
N PRO A 82 -1.22 -2.33 0.12
CA PRO A 82 -1.75 -2.40 -1.22
C PRO A 82 -1.17 -1.27 -2.08
N ALA A 83 -0.74 -1.60 -3.30
CA ALA A 83 -0.32 -0.58 -4.24
C ALA A 83 -1.47 0.40 -4.51
N HIS A 84 -1.17 1.68 -4.64
CA HIS A 84 -2.15 2.74 -4.81
C HIS A 84 -2.24 3.15 -6.28
N LEU A 85 -3.40 2.95 -6.90
CA LEU A 85 -3.67 3.42 -8.26
C LEU A 85 -4.48 4.72 -8.21
N VAL A 86 -3.91 5.78 -8.76
CA VAL A 86 -4.58 7.08 -8.94
C VAL A 86 -4.94 7.25 -10.40
N ILE A 87 -6.23 7.38 -10.70
CA ILE A 87 -6.74 7.51 -12.06
C ILE A 87 -7.24 8.94 -12.27
N CYS A 88 -6.67 9.65 -13.24
CA CYS A 88 -7.14 10.96 -13.68
C CYS A 88 -8.15 10.78 -14.83
N GLY A 89 -9.43 10.97 -14.52
CA GLY A 89 -10.58 10.74 -15.40
C GLY A 89 -11.41 9.52 -15.01
N ALA A 90 -12.74 9.60 -15.21
CA ALA A 90 -13.70 8.56 -14.85
C ALA A 90 -14.55 8.08 -16.03
N GLY A 91 -14.01 8.16 -17.26
CA GLY A 91 -14.66 7.66 -18.47
C GLY A 91 -14.76 6.13 -18.51
N HIS A 92 -15.34 5.57 -19.58
CA HIS A 92 -15.58 4.13 -19.69
C HIS A 92 -14.32 3.28 -19.51
N VAL A 93 -13.17 3.72 -20.05
CA VAL A 93 -11.89 3.01 -19.86
C VAL A 93 -11.50 3.00 -18.40
N ALA A 94 -11.59 4.14 -17.70
CA ALA A 94 -11.28 4.24 -16.28
C ALA A 94 -12.16 3.29 -15.44
N GLN A 95 -13.45 3.19 -15.75
CA GLN A 95 -14.38 2.31 -15.03
C GLN A 95 -13.97 0.83 -15.13
N GLN A 96 -13.50 0.37 -16.30
CA GLN A 96 -13.00 -1.00 -16.46
C GLN A 96 -11.69 -1.21 -15.69
N VAL A 97 -10.79 -0.21 -15.71
CA VAL A 97 -9.53 -0.29 -14.95
C VAL A 97 -9.81 -0.32 -13.45
N ILE A 98 -10.76 0.47 -12.93
CA ILE A 98 -11.17 0.44 -11.51
C ILE A 98 -11.57 -0.98 -11.10
N LEU A 99 -12.46 -1.62 -11.87
CA LEU A 99 -12.93 -2.99 -11.60
C LEU A 99 -11.77 -4.00 -11.58
N LEU A 100 -10.86 -3.93 -12.53
CA LEU A 100 -9.73 -4.85 -12.62
C LEU A 100 -8.70 -4.59 -11.53
N ALA A 101 -8.38 -3.33 -11.26
CA ALA A 101 -7.41 -2.94 -10.23
C ALA A 101 -7.84 -3.41 -8.84
N GLY A 102 -9.12 -3.24 -8.48
CA GLY A 102 -9.67 -3.74 -7.23
C GLY A 102 -9.55 -5.27 -7.10
N LYS A 103 -9.76 -6.02 -8.18
CA LYS A 103 -9.61 -7.49 -8.18
C LYS A 103 -8.18 -7.96 -7.96
N VAL A 104 -7.18 -7.19 -8.37
CA VAL A 104 -5.76 -7.52 -8.18
C VAL A 104 -5.14 -6.83 -6.95
N GLY A 105 -5.98 -6.23 -6.09
CA GLY A 105 -5.57 -5.75 -4.77
C GLY A 105 -5.02 -4.33 -4.72
N PHE A 106 -5.25 -3.50 -5.74
CA PHE A 106 -4.95 -2.07 -5.64
C PHE A 106 -5.98 -1.33 -4.79
N THR A 107 -5.52 -0.33 -4.03
CA THR A 107 -6.39 0.73 -3.53
C THR A 107 -6.54 1.77 -4.64
N VAL A 108 -7.78 2.09 -5.05
CA VAL A 108 -8.05 2.93 -6.21
C VAL A 108 -8.61 4.29 -5.81
N THR A 109 -7.92 5.36 -6.18
CA THR A 109 -8.42 6.74 -6.08
C THR A 109 -8.66 7.30 -7.47
N VAL A 110 -9.84 7.88 -7.70
CA VAL A 110 -10.21 8.52 -8.97
C VAL A 110 -10.32 10.03 -8.80
N LEU A 111 -9.73 10.77 -9.72
CA LEU A 111 -9.84 12.22 -9.83
C LEU A 111 -10.71 12.56 -11.05
N GLU A 112 -11.77 13.31 -10.85
CA GLU A 112 -12.70 13.67 -11.93
C GLU A 112 -13.32 15.05 -11.68
N ASP A 113 -13.44 15.86 -12.70
CA ASP A 113 -13.98 17.22 -12.61
C ASP A 113 -15.53 17.29 -12.76
N ARG A 114 -16.16 16.20 -13.19
CA ARG A 114 -17.61 16.11 -13.43
C ARG A 114 -18.30 15.21 -12.40
N VAL A 115 -19.27 15.78 -11.69
CA VAL A 115 -20.01 15.10 -10.62
C VAL A 115 -20.66 13.79 -11.07
N SER A 116 -21.26 13.76 -12.28
CA SER A 116 -21.91 12.55 -12.80
C SER A 116 -20.94 11.38 -12.98
N PHE A 117 -19.75 11.64 -13.52
CA PHE A 117 -18.72 10.62 -13.74
C PHE A 117 -18.02 10.23 -12.43
N ALA A 118 -17.87 11.15 -11.48
CA ALA A 118 -17.41 10.83 -10.14
C ALA A 118 -18.31 9.80 -9.45
N GLY A 119 -19.63 9.95 -9.59
CA GLY A 119 -20.61 8.96 -9.10
C GLY A 119 -20.51 7.59 -9.80
N GLU A 120 -20.18 7.57 -11.09
CA GLU A 120 -19.95 6.32 -11.83
C GLU A 120 -18.66 5.61 -11.39
N ALA A 121 -17.60 6.34 -11.09
CA ALA A 121 -16.36 5.78 -10.56
C ALA A 121 -16.58 5.08 -9.20
N LEU A 122 -17.38 5.67 -8.31
CA LEU A 122 -17.77 5.03 -7.04
C LEU A 122 -18.53 3.73 -7.29
N ARG A 123 -19.51 3.73 -8.22
CA ARG A 123 -20.27 2.54 -8.59
C ARG A 123 -19.39 1.45 -9.23
N ALA A 124 -18.33 1.85 -9.92
CA ALA A 124 -17.35 0.92 -10.49
C ALA A 124 -16.40 0.31 -9.44
N GLY A 125 -16.46 0.75 -8.17
CA GLY A 125 -15.68 0.19 -7.07
C GLY A 125 -14.42 0.96 -6.71
N ALA A 126 -14.31 2.25 -7.06
CA ALA A 126 -13.23 3.10 -6.56
C ALA A 126 -13.33 3.28 -5.04
N ASP A 127 -12.23 3.10 -4.31
CA ASP A 127 -12.18 3.26 -2.86
C ASP A 127 -12.34 4.73 -2.44
N ARG A 128 -11.86 5.64 -3.30
CA ARG A 128 -11.97 7.07 -3.08
C ARG A 128 -12.18 7.80 -4.40
N VAL A 129 -13.05 8.81 -4.40
CA VAL A 129 -13.20 9.73 -5.54
C VAL A 129 -13.03 11.18 -5.05
N ILE A 130 -12.20 11.94 -5.76
CA ILE A 130 -12.03 13.38 -5.53
C ILE A 130 -12.64 14.09 -6.73
N CYS A 131 -13.79 14.74 -6.50
CA CYS A 131 -14.50 15.50 -7.52
C CYS A 131 -14.11 16.99 -7.41
N ASP A 132 -13.07 17.37 -8.17
CA ASP A 132 -12.53 18.73 -8.22
C ASP A 132 -11.76 18.89 -9.55
N SER A 133 -11.27 20.10 -9.85
CA SER A 133 -10.30 20.28 -10.93
C SER A 133 -9.10 19.35 -10.75
N PHE A 134 -8.55 18.85 -11.85
CA PHE A 134 -7.40 17.92 -11.77
C PHE A 134 -6.21 18.52 -11.03
N GLU A 135 -5.98 19.84 -11.18
CA GLU A 135 -4.92 20.55 -10.46
C GLU A 135 -5.10 20.51 -8.95
N ASN A 136 -6.33 20.74 -8.46
CA ASN A 136 -6.63 20.75 -7.03
C ASN A 136 -6.70 19.33 -6.47
N ALA A 137 -7.28 18.40 -7.21
CA ALA A 137 -7.36 16.99 -6.81
C ALA A 137 -5.96 16.38 -6.68
N LEU A 138 -5.05 16.65 -7.62
CA LEU A 138 -3.67 16.15 -7.58
C LEU A 138 -2.86 16.73 -6.41
N LYS A 139 -3.14 17.95 -5.94
CA LYS A 139 -2.48 18.50 -4.74
C LYS A 139 -2.79 17.69 -3.48
N GLN A 140 -3.94 17.00 -3.44
CA GLN A 140 -4.36 16.17 -2.32
C GLN A 140 -3.73 14.76 -2.34
N ILE A 141 -3.03 14.41 -3.42
CA ILE A 141 -2.31 13.13 -3.57
C ILE A 141 -0.83 13.36 -3.29
N LEU A 142 -0.31 12.77 -2.24
CA LEU A 142 1.11 12.89 -1.91
C LEU A 142 1.99 12.09 -2.88
N GLY A 143 1.54 10.92 -3.30
CA GLY A 143 2.33 9.96 -4.05
C GLY A 143 3.34 9.21 -3.17
N SER A 144 3.81 8.08 -3.68
CA SER A 144 4.89 7.25 -3.09
C SER A 144 5.47 6.38 -4.20
N GLU A 145 6.54 5.64 -3.92
CA GLU A 145 7.10 4.66 -4.88
C GLU A 145 6.19 3.46 -5.15
N ASP A 146 5.09 3.31 -4.36
CA ASP A 146 4.02 2.33 -4.59
C ASP A 146 2.76 2.96 -5.19
N THR A 147 2.85 4.22 -5.65
CA THR A 147 1.75 4.93 -6.30
C THR A 147 1.89 4.83 -7.81
N TYR A 148 0.84 4.35 -8.44
CA TYR A 148 0.70 4.24 -9.89
C TYR A 148 -0.27 5.31 -10.37
N PHE A 149 0.10 6.08 -11.38
CA PHE A 149 -0.77 7.07 -11.98
C PHE A 149 -1.20 6.64 -13.38
N LEU A 150 -2.50 6.71 -13.65
CA LEU A 150 -3.09 6.49 -14.95
C LEU A 150 -3.83 7.76 -15.40
N VAL A 151 -3.41 8.34 -16.52
CA VAL A 151 -4.04 9.53 -17.08
C VAL A 151 -4.89 9.10 -18.28
N VAL A 152 -6.21 9.19 -18.12
CA VAL A 152 -7.25 8.82 -19.11
C VAL A 152 -8.32 9.91 -19.18
N THR A 153 -7.87 11.17 -19.28
CA THR A 153 -8.80 12.30 -19.30
C THR A 153 -9.54 12.41 -20.62
N ARG A 154 -10.64 13.12 -20.66
CA ARG A 154 -11.43 13.30 -21.86
C ARG A 154 -10.71 14.16 -22.90
N GLY A 155 -10.42 13.58 -24.08
CA GLY A 155 -9.92 14.30 -25.26
C GLY A 155 -8.57 14.96 -25.02
N HIS A 156 -7.70 14.37 -24.18
CA HIS A 156 -6.34 14.82 -23.87
C HIS A 156 -6.24 16.25 -23.32
N ARG A 157 -7.36 16.86 -22.98
CA ARG A 157 -7.44 18.28 -22.63
C ARG A 157 -6.67 18.60 -21.33
N TYR A 158 -6.68 17.65 -20.40
CA TYR A 158 -6.06 17.81 -19.08
C TYR A 158 -4.81 16.97 -18.88
N ASP A 159 -4.43 16.17 -19.88
CA ASP A 159 -3.31 15.24 -19.77
C ASP A 159 -2.01 15.95 -19.40
N ARG A 160 -1.72 17.08 -20.07
CA ARG A 160 -0.55 17.89 -19.78
C ARG A 160 -0.53 18.39 -18.33
N VAL A 161 -1.64 18.92 -17.84
CA VAL A 161 -1.78 19.42 -16.47
C VAL A 161 -1.57 18.30 -15.47
N CYS A 162 -2.16 17.12 -15.73
CA CYS A 162 -1.97 15.94 -14.88
C CYS A 162 -0.51 15.50 -14.86
N LEU A 163 0.14 15.38 -16.01
CA LEU A 163 1.54 14.96 -16.09
C LEU A 163 2.49 15.95 -15.40
N GLU A 164 2.34 17.25 -15.62
CA GLU A 164 3.17 18.27 -14.98
C GLU A 164 3.08 18.22 -13.43
N ALA A 165 1.91 17.86 -12.91
CA ALA A 165 1.71 17.69 -11.47
C ALA A 165 2.23 16.36 -10.94
N ILE A 166 2.07 15.26 -11.70
CA ILE A 166 2.52 13.90 -11.33
C ILE A 166 4.04 13.82 -11.30
N LEU A 167 4.73 14.36 -12.32
CA LEU A 167 6.19 14.31 -12.43
C LEU A 167 6.94 14.99 -11.28
N LYS A 168 6.24 15.78 -10.47
CA LYS A 168 6.80 16.41 -9.25
C LYS A 168 6.66 15.56 -8.00
N LYS A 169 6.09 14.36 -8.11
CA LYS A 169 5.79 13.44 -6.99
C LYS A 169 6.61 12.16 -7.12
N PRO A 170 6.84 11.43 -6.02
CA PRO A 170 7.30 10.06 -6.13
C PRO A 170 6.18 9.16 -6.67
N TYR A 171 6.54 8.23 -7.57
CA TYR A 171 5.61 7.26 -8.16
C TYR A 171 6.34 6.00 -8.64
N ALA A 172 5.63 4.87 -8.68
CA ALA A 172 6.10 3.62 -9.27
C ALA A 172 5.99 3.64 -10.81
N LEU A 173 4.85 4.14 -11.30
CA LEU A 173 4.54 4.22 -12.73
C LEU A 173 3.64 5.42 -13.00
N SER A 174 3.90 6.12 -14.10
CA SER A 174 2.96 7.08 -14.67
C SER A 174 2.68 6.68 -16.13
N LEU A 175 1.42 6.36 -16.42
CA LEU A 175 0.95 5.95 -17.74
C LEU A 175 -0.10 6.93 -18.24
N ILE A 176 0.05 7.32 -19.50
CA ILE A 176 -0.93 8.12 -20.25
C ILE A 176 -1.52 7.27 -21.38
N HIS A 177 -2.83 7.30 -21.52
CA HIS A 177 -3.51 6.70 -22.66
C HIS A 177 -3.67 7.77 -23.75
N ILE A 178 -3.02 7.55 -24.89
CA ILE A 178 -3.09 8.40 -26.07
C ILE A 178 -4.08 7.79 -27.06
#